data_f943ffb9cf640b311471294dcb9c23d4
#
_entry.id   f943ffb9cf640b311471294dcb9c23d4
#
_cell.length_a   1.000
_cell.length_b   1.000
_cell.length_c   1.000
_cell.angle_alpha   90.00
_cell.angle_beta   90.00
_cell.angle_gamma   90.00
#
_symmetry.space_group_name_H-M   'P 1'
#
loop_
_entity.id
_entity.type
_entity.pdbx_description
1 polymer ?
#
loop_
_entity_poly.entity_id
_entity_poly.type
_entity_poly.pdbx_seq_one_letter_code
_entity_poly.pdbx_strand_id
1 'polypeptide(L)'
;MTNRKMEKLLPIASAHCITFEPAKGAWNRMGAYAVHVALLTIFTGGLLTARLSHTGGMWVQPGQKSDQITQNTFNLDQVGQRALELPFTVECIDIQQKLVDPQKFIDSGNTLDWLTRVKLTDKDTGKVTDNVLIHMNKPFDYRGYRFFQASFREMGGARSINLKILRENGQAEAYDLKMNAEVKTSDGSRVAYLDFAPHFELTPQGQPNNASPMYENPAAHLQVTSPSGERTDVWAFTDPYLKQIEGAPFLSKKLLPEKGPRFVLAGFEKASQAHMLSIQYDPGTFWFYLGSAELCLFLVLVFFFAHKRLWIVCEDGKVFLGGDANRNRIPFEDEIRRIALKIKGEDPAKDAA
;
A
#
# COMPACT_ATOMS: atom_id res chain seq x y z
N MET A 1 -22.59 27.06 41.08
CA MET A 1 -23.69 28.00 40.74
C MET A 1 -23.40 29.31 41.47
N THR A 2 -22.73 30.26 40.82
CA THR A 2 -22.46 31.57 41.40
C THR A 2 -23.49 32.53 40.79
N ASN A 3 -24.47 32.95 41.62
CA ASN A 3 -25.40 34.06 41.32
C ASN A 3 -24.56 35.33 41.06
N ARG A 4 -24.24 35.67 39.84
CA ARG A 4 -23.63 36.97 39.49
C ARG A 4 -24.74 38.02 39.53
N LYS A 5 -24.53 39.04 40.35
CA LYS A 5 -25.39 40.20 40.56
C LYS A 5 -25.89 40.78 39.24
N MET A 6 -27.17 40.94 39.13
CA MET A 6 -27.81 41.80 38.13
C MET A 6 -27.37 43.28 38.35
N GLU A 7 -26.77 43.88 37.36
CA GLU A 7 -26.32 45.27 37.44
C GLU A 7 -27.50 46.23 37.07
N LYS A 8 -27.77 47.15 37.93
CA LYS A 8 -28.94 48.02 37.87
C LYS A 8 -28.69 49.19 36.92
N LEU A 9 -29.44 49.34 35.83
CA LEU A 9 -29.31 50.40 34.83
C LEU A 9 -30.62 51.17 34.69
N LEU A 10 -30.57 52.45 34.95
CA LEU A 10 -31.51 53.59 34.70
C LEU A 10 -33.05 53.36 34.78
N PRO A 11 -33.79 54.38 35.27
CA PRO A 11 -35.23 54.39 35.25
C PRO A 11 -35.78 54.66 33.84
N ILE A 12 -36.53 53.75 33.27
CA ILE A 12 -37.33 53.91 32.08
C ILE A 12 -38.78 54.04 32.49
N ALA A 13 -39.49 55.05 32.01
CA ALA A 13 -40.88 55.29 32.34
C ALA A 13 -41.79 54.08 32.00
N SER A 14 -42.67 53.73 32.93
CA SER A 14 -43.69 52.72 32.93
C SER A 14 -43.97 51.98 31.62
N ALA A 15 -43.44 50.79 31.48
CA ALA A 15 -43.84 49.84 30.45
C ALA A 15 -43.74 48.41 30.99
N HIS A 16 -44.62 47.58 30.55
CA HIS A 16 -44.75 46.18 30.92
C HIS A 16 -43.37 45.44 30.83
N CYS A 17 -43.13 44.55 31.82
CA CYS A 17 -41.92 43.73 31.85
C CYS A 17 -41.81 42.85 30.57
N ILE A 18 -40.86 43.17 29.71
CA ILE A 18 -40.54 42.33 28.57
C ILE A 18 -39.21 41.64 28.88
N THR A 19 -39.30 40.32 29.04
CA THR A 19 -38.07 39.49 29.15
C THR A 19 -37.62 39.08 27.77
N PHE A 20 -36.45 39.49 27.37
CA PHE A 20 -35.83 39.14 26.09
C PHE A 20 -34.64 38.23 26.35
N GLU A 21 -34.63 37.03 25.76
CA GLU A 21 -33.58 36.03 25.94
C GLU A 21 -32.94 35.67 24.57
N PRO A 22 -32.10 36.52 24.01
CA PRO A 22 -31.36 36.13 22.82
C PRO A 22 -30.26 35.14 23.16
N ALA A 23 -30.28 33.98 22.50
CA ALA A 23 -29.23 32.98 22.62
C ALA A 23 -28.40 32.95 21.32
N LYS A 24 -27.08 33.13 21.45
CA LYS A 24 -26.13 33.04 20.33
C LYS A 24 -25.29 31.78 20.51
N GLY A 25 -25.14 30.99 19.42
CA GLY A 25 -24.32 29.76 19.45
C GLY A 25 -25.00 28.58 20.13
N ALA A 26 -26.35 28.52 20.09
CA ALA A 26 -27.14 27.41 20.67
C ALA A 26 -26.72 26.01 20.14
N TRP A 27 -26.18 25.98 18.91
CA TRP A 27 -25.61 24.75 18.29
C TRP A 27 -24.48 24.10 19.10
N ASN A 28 -23.73 24.86 19.92
CA ASN A 28 -22.69 24.32 20.78
C ASN A 28 -23.25 23.31 21.81
N ARG A 29 -24.51 23.40 22.16
CA ARG A 29 -25.16 22.43 23.06
C ARG A 29 -25.26 21.03 22.41
N MET A 30 -25.35 20.99 21.06
CA MET A 30 -25.33 19.75 20.29
C MET A 30 -23.93 19.16 20.14
N GLY A 31 -22.89 19.95 20.47
CA GLY A 31 -21.50 19.55 20.24
C GLY A 31 -21.11 18.27 21.00
N ALA A 32 -21.58 18.11 22.24
CA ALA A 32 -21.32 16.90 23.00
C ALA A 32 -21.94 15.67 22.32
N TYR A 33 -23.17 15.78 21.83
CA TYR A 33 -23.85 14.70 21.10
C TYR A 33 -23.11 14.39 19.78
N ALA A 34 -22.69 15.41 19.03
CA ALA A 34 -21.96 15.25 17.79
C ALA A 34 -20.61 14.52 18.01
N VAL A 35 -19.87 14.85 19.07
CA VAL A 35 -18.65 14.13 19.46
C VAL A 35 -18.94 12.65 19.78
N HIS A 36 -20.03 12.36 20.49
CA HIS A 36 -20.41 10.96 20.77
C HIS A 36 -20.81 10.19 19.50
N VAL A 37 -21.48 10.85 18.55
CA VAL A 37 -21.78 10.24 17.23
C VAL A 37 -20.50 9.92 16.49
N ALA A 38 -19.54 10.84 16.45
CA ALA A 38 -18.22 10.59 15.83
C ALA A 38 -17.48 9.41 16.47
N LEU A 39 -17.50 9.30 17.80
CA LEU A 39 -16.91 8.15 18.51
C LEU A 39 -17.62 6.84 18.16
N LEU A 40 -18.97 6.84 18.09
CA LEU A 40 -19.73 5.67 17.66
C LEU A 40 -19.39 5.27 16.22
N THR A 41 -19.22 6.23 15.32
CA THR A 41 -18.77 5.98 13.94
C THR A 41 -17.39 5.33 13.91
N ILE A 42 -16.42 5.82 14.72
CA ILE A 42 -15.09 5.21 14.86
C ILE A 42 -15.20 3.78 15.39
N PHE A 43 -15.97 3.55 16.46
CA PHE A 43 -16.15 2.21 17.05
C PHE A 43 -16.83 1.24 16.08
N THR A 44 -17.78 1.73 15.28
CA THR A 44 -18.41 0.93 14.22
C THR A 44 -17.36 0.53 13.17
N GLY A 45 -16.50 1.46 12.74
CA GLY A 45 -15.36 1.15 11.88
C GLY A 45 -14.46 0.08 12.47
N GLY A 46 -14.05 0.24 13.73
CA GLY A 46 -13.24 -0.74 14.46
C GLY A 46 -13.89 -2.12 14.56
N LEU A 47 -15.20 -2.17 14.79
CA LEU A 47 -15.95 -3.43 14.84
C LEU A 47 -16.00 -4.12 13.48
N LEU A 48 -16.22 -3.37 12.39
CA LEU A 48 -16.21 -3.90 11.03
C LEU A 48 -14.84 -4.45 10.66
N THR A 49 -13.76 -3.69 10.97
CA THR A 49 -12.39 -4.16 10.81
C THR A 49 -12.16 -5.46 11.59
N ALA A 50 -12.48 -5.50 12.87
CA ALA A 50 -12.23 -6.66 13.72
C ALA A 50 -12.98 -7.93 13.27
N ARG A 51 -14.12 -7.80 12.61
CA ARG A 51 -14.97 -8.92 12.21
C ARG A 51 -14.83 -9.34 10.76
N LEU A 52 -14.59 -8.40 9.87
CA LEU A 52 -14.67 -8.60 8.42
C LEU A 52 -13.33 -8.41 7.70
N SER A 53 -12.35 -7.76 8.34
CA SER A 53 -11.05 -7.59 7.70
C SER A 53 -10.28 -8.90 7.64
N HIS A 54 -9.50 -9.04 6.59
CA HIS A 54 -8.53 -10.12 6.46
C HIS A 54 -7.32 -9.64 5.66
N THR A 55 -6.17 -10.18 6.02
CA THR A 55 -4.89 -9.88 5.38
C THR A 55 -4.15 -11.18 5.17
N GLY A 56 -3.61 -11.36 3.99
CA GLY A 56 -2.79 -12.52 3.69
C GLY A 56 -1.66 -12.22 2.73
N GLY A 57 -0.68 -13.11 2.71
CA GLY A 57 0.45 -13.07 1.78
C GLY A 57 0.18 -13.93 0.54
N MET A 58 0.65 -13.48 -0.62
CA MET A 58 0.67 -14.23 -1.86
C MET A 58 2.07 -14.16 -2.45
N TRP A 59 2.74 -15.32 -2.57
CA TRP A 59 3.97 -15.41 -3.35
C TRP A 59 3.63 -15.44 -4.84
N VAL A 60 4.31 -14.60 -5.61
CA VAL A 60 4.10 -14.46 -7.05
C VAL A 60 5.41 -14.60 -7.80
N GLN A 61 5.37 -15.37 -8.89
CA GLN A 61 6.47 -15.55 -9.84
C GLN A 61 5.97 -15.29 -11.25
N PRO A 62 6.80 -14.81 -12.18
CA PRO A 62 6.40 -14.60 -13.56
C PRO A 62 5.76 -15.84 -14.18
N GLY A 63 4.59 -15.67 -14.80
CA GLY A 63 3.80 -16.74 -15.40
C GLY A 63 2.87 -17.52 -14.46
N GLN A 64 2.99 -17.32 -13.13
CA GLN A 64 2.09 -17.96 -12.17
C GLN A 64 0.79 -17.20 -11.99
N LYS A 65 -0.29 -17.97 -11.74
CA LYS A 65 -1.63 -17.47 -11.40
C LYS A 65 -2.05 -18.02 -10.06
N SER A 66 -2.64 -17.17 -9.23
CA SER A 66 -3.24 -17.57 -7.96
C SER A 66 -4.47 -16.72 -7.66
N ASP A 67 -5.41 -17.32 -6.98
CA ASP A 67 -6.59 -16.67 -6.42
C ASP A 67 -6.68 -16.85 -4.91
N GLN A 68 -5.58 -17.30 -4.27
CA GLN A 68 -5.53 -17.60 -2.85
C GLN A 68 -4.43 -16.79 -2.15
N ILE A 69 -4.77 -16.28 -0.99
CA ILE A 69 -3.82 -15.68 -0.05
C ILE A 69 -3.67 -16.58 1.19
N THR A 70 -2.49 -16.60 1.76
CA THR A 70 -2.21 -17.32 3.01
C THR A 70 -2.26 -16.34 4.18
N GLN A 71 -3.17 -16.59 5.11
CA GLN A 71 -3.29 -15.85 6.37
C GLN A 71 -2.68 -16.67 7.51
N ASN A 72 -1.84 -16.04 8.32
CA ASN A 72 -1.38 -16.64 9.58
C ASN A 72 -2.48 -16.49 10.63
N THR A 73 -2.81 -17.58 11.28
CA THR A 73 -3.76 -17.62 12.41
C THR A 73 -2.99 -17.92 13.69
N PHE A 74 -3.29 -17.19 14.75
CA PHE A 74 -2.65 -17.35 16.05
C PHE A 74 -3.67 -17.94 17.02
N ASN A 75 -3.47 -19.18 17.44
CA ASN A 75 -4.28 -19.85 18.45
C ASN A 75 -3.39 -20.17 19.65
N LEU A 76 -3.41 -19.32 20.67
CA LEU A 76 -2.55 -19.42 21.84
C LEU A 76 -1.08 -19.59 21.44
N ASP A 77 -0.52 -20.79 21.61
CA ASP A 77 0.89 -21.10 21.34
C ASP A 77 1.13 -21.68 19.94
N GLN A 78 0.11 -21.75 19.09
CA GLN A 78 0.21 -22.35 17.75
C GLN A 78 -0.03 -21.31 16.67
N VAL A 79 0.91 -21.26 15.73
CA VAL A 79 0.76 -20.50 14.49
C VAL A 79 0.25 -21.47 13.42
N GLY A 80 -0.99 -21.26 12.99
CA GLY A 80 -1.58 -21.96 11.87
C GLY A 80 -1.56 -21.12 10.60
N GLN A 81 -1.79 -21.76 9.47
CA GLN A 81 -2.00 -21.07 8.20
C GLN A 81 -3.35 -21.45 7.62
N ARG A 82 -4.06 -20.44 7.12
CA ARG A 82 -5.34 -20.60 6.43
C ARG A 82 -5.26 -19.99 5.05
N ALA A 83 -5.64 -20.76 4.03
CA ALA A 83 -5.84 -20.23 2.70
C ALA A 83 -7.20 -19.53 2.63
N LEU A 84 -7.22 -18.32 2.07
CA LEU A 84 -8.42 -17.54 1.78
C LEU A 84 -8.49 -17.31 0.28
N GLU A 85 -9.66 -17.59 -0.30
CA GLU A 85 -9.91 -17.38 -1.71
C GLU A 85 -10.30 -15.92 -2.00
N LEU A 86 -9.74 -15.36 -3.08
CA LEU A 86 -10.05 -14.03 -3.57
C LEU A 86 -11.15 -14.07 -4.63
N PRO A 87 -11.96 -13.01 -4.77
CA PRO A 87 -12.98 -12.90 -5.82
C PRO A 87 -12.39 -12.57 -7.22
N PHE A 88 -11.08 -12.66 -7.36
CA PHE A 88 -10.34 -12.43 -8.60
C PHE A 88 -9.09 -13.30 -8.63
N THR A 89 -8.56 -13.53 -9.82
CA THR A 89 -7.28 -14.21 -10.05
C THR A 89 -6.18 -13.18 -10.28
N VAL A 90 -5.03 -13.37 -9.66
CA VAL A 90 -3.81 -12.58 -9.85
C VAL A 90 -2.83 -13.39 -10.70
N GLU A 91 -2.47 -12.89 -11.86
CA GLU A 91 -1.44 -13.44 -12.74
C GLU A 91 -0.21 -12.52 -12.67
N CYS A 92 0.93 -13.05 -12.27
CA CYS A 92 2.18 -12.31 -12.28
C CYS A 92 2.76 -12.31 -13.71
N ILE A 93 2.92 -11.12 -14.28
CA ILE A 93 3.47 -10.94 -15.63
C ILE A 93 4.97 -10.76 -15.57
N ASP A 94 5.45 -9.97 -14.60
CA ASP A 94 6.86 -9.57 -14.54
C ASP A 94 7.21 -9.12 -13.12
N ILE A 95 8.45 -9.38 -12.71
CA ILE A 95 9.03 -8.84 -11.47
C ILE A 95 10.35 -8.16 -11.79
N GLN A 96 10.62 -7.04 -11.14
CA GLN A 96 11.83 -6.27 -11.34
C GLN A 96 12.40 -5.83 -10.00
N GLN A 97 13.72 -5.95 -9.87
CA GLN A 97 14.48 -5.49 -8.71
C GLN A 97 15.33 -4.29 -9.12
N LYS A 98 15.21 -3.18 -8.40
CA LYS A 98 16.11 -2.03 -8.54
C LYS A 98 17.17 -2.10 -7.47
N LEU A 99 18.41 -2.35 -7.87
CA LEU A 99 19.53 -2.51 -6.96
C LEU A 99 20.28 -1.17 -6.76
N VAL A 100 20.84 -0.99 -5.57
CA VAL A 100 21.78 0.09 -5.25
C VAL A 100 23.09 -0.13 -6.04
N ASP A 101 23.61 -1.36 -5.97
CA ASP A 101 24.80 -1.79 -6.67
C ASP A 101 24.47 -3.05 -7.50
N PRO A 102 24.38 -2.93 -8.83
CA PRO A 102 24.06 -4.06 -9.71
C PRO A 102 25.09 -5.20 -9.68
N GLN A 103 26.31 -4.96 -9.18
CA GLN A 103 27.36 -5.97 -9.11
C GLN A 103 27.18 -6.91 -7.91
N LYS A 104 26.52 -6.43 -6.85
CA LYS A 104 26.27 -7.21 -5.64
C LYS A 104 25.07 -8.15 -5.80
N PHE A 105 24.92 -9.08 -4.86
CA PHE A 105 23.76 -9.97 -4.76
C PHE A 105 22.49 -9.23 -4.32
N ILE A 106 21.34 -9.86 -4.47
CA ILE A 106 20.05 -9.32 -4.07
C ILE A 106 19.84 -9.61 -2.58
N ASP A 107 19.78 -8.53 -1.81
CA ASP A 107 19.37 -8.53 -0.41
C ASP A 107 18.58 -7.26 -0.09
N SER A 108 18.08 -7.18 1.14
CA SER A 108 17.32 -6.01 1.61
C SER A 108 18.17 -4.73 1.67
N GLY A 109 19.48 -4.83 1.91
CA GLY A 109 20.40 -3.70 1.98
C GLY A 109 20.80 -3.17 0.60
N ASN A 110 20.77 -4.01 -0.42
CA ASN A 110 21.13 -3.67 -1.79
C ASN A 110 19.91 -3.40 -2.69
N THR A 111 18.70 -3.42 -2.15
CA THR A 111 17.47 -3.21 -2.92
C THR A 111 16.88 -1.83 -2.65
N LEU A 112 16.77 -0.99 -3.67
CA LEU A 112 16.11 0.31 -3.62
C LEU A 112 14.60 0.20 -3.74
N ASP A 113 14.13 -0.66 -4.65
CA ASP A 113 12.71 -0.86 -4.94
C ASP A 113 12.53 -2.22 -5.62
N TRP A 114 11.37 -2.82 -5.43
CA TRP A 114 10.96 -3.99 -6.19
C TRP A 114 9.55 -3.81 -6.70
N LEU A 115 9.38 -4.15 -7.97
CA LEU A 115 8.19 -3.89 -8.74
C LEU A 115 7.59 -5.22 -9.20
N THR A 116 6.30 -5.38 -8.99
CA THR A 116 5.55 -6.53 -9.49
C THR A 116 4.50 -6.05 -10.47
N ARG A 117 4.54 -6.57 -11.69
CA ARG A 117 3.53 -6.34 -12.71
C ARG A 117 2.56 -7.50 -12.72
N VAL A 118 1.28 -7.20 -12.51
CA VAL A 118 0.23 -8.21 -12.46
C VAL A 118 -0.91 -7.89 -13.42
N LYS A 119 -1.63 -8.95 -13.77
CA LYS A 119 -2.91 -8.91 -14.47
C LYS A 119 -3.96 -9.50 -13.54
N LEU A 120 -5.05 -8.79 -13.35
CA LEU A 120 -6.16 -9.19 -12.50
C LEU A 120 -7.35 -9.61 -13.37
N THR A 121 -7.94 -10.76 -13.08
CA THR A 121 -9.15 -11.24 -13.75
C THR A 121 -10.23 -11.46 -12.71
N ASP A 122 -11.28 -10.68 -12.80
CA ASP A 122 -12.46 -10.76 -11.93
C ASP A 122 -13.21 -12.08 -12.18
N LYS A 123 -13.52 -12.85 -11.13
CA LYS A 123 -14.20 -14.14 -11.26
C LYS A 123 -15.68 -14.01 -11.59
N ASP A 124 -16.32 -12.95 -11.10
CA ASP A 124 -17.76 -12.76 -11.27
C ASP A 124 -18.12 -12.20 -12.65
N THR A 125 -17.32 -11.24 -13.12
CA THR A 125 -17.61 -10.48 -14.34
C THR A 125 -16.73 -10.87 -15.53
N GLY A 126 -15.64 -11.61 -15.30
CA GLY A 126 -14.62 -11.90 -16.29
C GLY A 126 -13.80 -10.68 -16.74
N LYS A 127 -14.01 -9.50 -16.08
CA LYS A 127 -13.29 -8.27 -16.43
C LYS A 127 -11.80 -8.43 -16.15
N VAL A 128 -11.00 -8.09 -17.15
CA VAL A 128 -9.53 -8.08 -17.04
C VAL A 128 -9.04 -6.66 -16.79
N THR A 129 -8.19 -6.51 -15.76
CA THR A 129 -7.39 -5.30 -15.51
C THR A 129 -5.94 -5.67 -15.72
N ASP A 130 -5.39 -5.22 -16.83
CA ASP A 130 -4.04 -5.58 -17.27
C ASP A 130 -3.02 -4.50 -16.88
N ASN A 131 -1.74 -4.88 -16.90
CA ASN A 131 -0.59 -3.98 -16.73
C ASN A 131 -0.57 -3.21 -15.38
N VAL A 132 -1.09 -3.81 -14.32
CA VAL A 132 -1.04 -3.22 -12.98
C VAL A 132 0.37 -3.33 -12.42
N LEU A 133 0.95 -2.21 -12.01
CA LEU A 133 2.29 -2.16 -11.44
C LEU A 133 2.22 -1.80 -9.95
N ILE A 134 2.71 -2.71 -9.11
CA ILE A 134 2.75 -2.56 -7.66
C ILE A 134 4.19 -2.27 -7.24
N HIS A 135 4.40 -1.17 -6.53
CA HIS A 135 5.69 -0.70 -6.04
C HIS A 135 5.76 -0.75 -4.52
N MET A 136 6.97 -0.69 -3.98
CA MET A 136 7.18 -0.38 -2.58
C MET A 136 6.60 1.02 -2.25
N ASN A 137 5.90 1.14 -1.13
CA ASN A 137 5.25 2.38 -0.67
C ASN A 137 4.19 2.99 -1.62
N LYS A 138 3.78 2.28 -2.67
CA LYS A 138 2.72 2.68 -3.59
C LYS A 138 1.70 1.56 -3.74
N PRO A 139 0.72 1.47 -2.83
CA PRO A 139 -0.30 0.43 -2.85
C PRO A 139 -1.21 0.59 -4.07
N PHE A 140 -1.81 -0.53 -4.47
CA PHE A 140 -2.82 -0.57 -5.52
C PHE A 140 -4.13 -1.10 -4.95
N ASP A 141 -5.24 -0.42 -5.24
CA ASP A 141 -6.57 -0.79 -4.76
C ASP A 141 -7.40 -1.42 -5.87
N TYR A 142 -8.01 -2.58 -5.59
CA TYR A 142 -8.92 -3.28 -6.51
C TYR A 142 -10.04 -3.98 -5.74
N ARG A 143 -11.30 -3.67 -6.04
CA ARG A 143 -12.51 -4.25 -5.41
C ARG A 143 -12.50 -4.20 -3.87
N GLY A 144 -11.95 -3.13 -3.27
CA GLY A 144 -11.83 -3.01 -1.82
C GLY A 144 -10.64 -3.75 -1.21
N TYR A 145 -9.89 -4.49 -2.02
CA TYR A 145 -8.61 -5.07 -1.64
C TYR A 145 -7.46 -4.12 -1.94
N ARG A 146 -6.52 -4.03 -1.02
CA ARG A 146 -5.31 -3.22 -1.15
C ARG A 146 -4.09 -4.11 -1.23
N PHE A 147 -3.29 -3.92 -2.25
CA PHE A 147 -2.08 -4.67 -2.54
C PHE A 147 -0.85 -3.89 -2.13
N PHE A 148 0.03 -4.52 -1.38
CA PHE A 148 1.33 -3.98 -1.00
C PHE A 148 2.44 -4.92 -1.43
N GLN A 149 3.60 -4.36 -1.73
CA GLN A 149 4.85 -5.13 -1.74
C GLN A 149 5.25 -5.43 -0.29
N ALA A 150 5.37 -6.70 0.06
CA ALA A 150 5.67 -7.11 1.44
C ALA A 150 7.08 -7.65 1.61
N SER A 151 7.55 -8.48 0.67
CA SER A 151 8.86 -9.13 0.73
C SER A 151 9.27 -9.67 -0.64
N PHE A 152 10.47 -10.18 -0.72
CA PHE A 152 10.97 -10.95 -1.87
C PHE A 152 11.87 -12.09 -1.37
N ARG A 153 12.09 -13.10 -2.21
CA ARG A 153 13.06 -14.14 -1.90
C ARG A 153 14.45 -13.63 -2.24
N GLU A 154 15.38 -13.72 -1.31
CA GLU A 154 16.78 -13.35 -1.51
C GLU A 154 17.55 -14.34 -2.43
N MET A 155 16.93 -15.45 -2.80
CA MET A 155 17.46 -16.34 -3.83
C MET A 155 17.51 -15.61 -5.16
N GLY A 156 18.70 -15.49 -5.71
CA GLY A 156 18.94 -14.82 -6.98
C GLY A 156 18.28 -15.54 -8.16
N GLY A 157 17.83 -14.77 -9.13
CA GLY A 157 17.33 -15.22 -10.42
C GLY A 157 17.73 -14.22 -11.50
N ALA A 158 17.29 -14.42 -12.73
CA ALA A 158 17.43 -13.44 -13.81
C ALA A 158 16.10 -13.18 -14.47
N ARG A 159 15.70 -11.90 -14.51
CA ARG A 159 14.49 -11.42 -15.19
C ARG A 159 14.59 -11.57 -16.70
N SER A 160 15.77 -11.28 -17.25
CA SER A 160 16.10 -11.44 -18.65
C SER A 160 17.53 -11.87 -18.82
N ILE A 161 17.80 -12.55 -19.92
CA ILE A 161 19.12 -13.01 -20.31
C ILE A 161 19.48 -12.49 -21.69
N ASN A 162 20.77 -12.19 -21.89
CA ASN A 162 21.36 -12.00 -23.20
C ASN A 162 21.95 -13.35 -23.62
N LEU A 163 21.30 -14.02 -24.52
CA LEU A 163 21.70 -15.32 -25.04
C LEU A 163 22.46 -15.17 -26.33
N LYS A 164 23.66 -15.74 -26.40
CA LYS A 164 24.43 -15.86 -27.64
C LYS A 164 24.46 -17.32 -28.09
N ILE A 165 24.06 -17.57 -29.31
CA ILE A 165 24.05 -18.90 -29.92
C ILE A 165 25.21 -18.97 -30.90
N LEU A 166 26.16 -19.85 -30.65
CA LEU A 166 27.32 -20.10 -31.51
C LEU A 166 27.06 -21.35 -32.34
N ARG A 167 27.03 -21.21 -33.65
CA ARG A 167 26.82 -22.33 -34.58
C ARG A 167 28.14 -22.93 -35.05
N GLU A 168 28.10 -24.19 -35.47
CA GLU A 168 29.29 -24.90 -36.00
C GLU A 168 29.91 -24.24 -37.23
N ASN A 169 29.12 -23.49 -38.00
CA ASN A 169 29.58 -22.74 -39.15
C ASN A 169 30.28 -21.38 -38.80
N GLY A 170 30.48 -21.12 -37.51
CA GLY A 170 31.08 -19.87 -37.01
C GLY A 170 30.13 -18.68 -36.91
N GLN A 171 28.85 -18.82 -37.31
CA GLN A 171 27.88 -17.76 -37.15
C GLN A 171 27.46 -17.63 -35.67
N ALA A 172 27.28 -16.39 -35.21
CA ALA A 172 26.82 -16.06 -33.86
C ALA A 172 25.53 -15.24 -33.97
N GLU A 173 24.52 -15.65 -33.22
CA GLU A 173 23.25 -14.94 -33.07
C GLU A 173 23.09 -14.49 -31.62
N ALA A 174 22.52 -13.30 -31.39
CA ALA A 174 22.27 -12.78 -30.05
C ALA A 174 20.79 -12.47 -29.87
N TYR A 175 20.23 -12.84 -28.71
CA TYR A 175 18.83 -12.67 -28.39
C TYR A 175 18.68 -12.20 -26.94
N ASP A 176 17.75 -11.28 -26.73
CA ASP A 176 17.32 -10.88 -25.39
C ASP A 176 16.01 -11.63 -25.04
N LEU A 177 16.08 -12.46 -24.03
CA LEU A 177 14.97 -13.31 -23.60
C LEU A 177 14.54 -12.96 -22.18
N LYS A 178 13.26 -12.71 -21.98
CA LYS A 178 12.65 -12.61 -20.66
C LYS A 178 12.26 -14.01 -20.16
N MET A 179 12.13 -14.17 -18.86
CA MET A 179 11.62 -15.39 -18.24
C MET A 179 10.30 -15.81 -18.91
N ASN A 180 10.19 -17.10 -19.25
CA ASN A 180 9.06 -17.70 -19.96
C ASN A 180 8.80 -17.14 -21.39
N ALA A 181 9.72 -16.37 -21.95
CA ALA A 181 9.63 -15.95 -23.36
C ALA A 181 10.33 -16.95 -24.28
N GLU A 182 9.88 -17.00 -25.54
CA GLU A 182 10.38 -17.85 -26.61
C GLU A 182 10.84 -16.98 -27.78
N VAL A 183 11.93 -17.36 -28.41
CA VAL A 183 12.43 -16.73 -29.64
C VAL A 183 12.62 -17.77 -30.73
N LYS A 184 12.31 -17.40 -31.97
CA LYS A 184 12.60 -18.21 -33.16
C LYS A 184 13.98 -17.86 -33.70
N THR A 185 14.84 -18.85 -33.84
CA THR A 185 16.21 -18.73 -34.33
C THR A 185 16.26 -18.82 -35.88
N SER A 186 17.38 -18.47 -36.49
CA SER A 186 17.52 -18.41 -37.96
C SER A 186 17.35 -19.77 -38.66
N ASP A 187 17.62 -20.90 -37.96
CA ASP A 187 17.41 -22.26 -38.47
C ASP A 187 15.97 -22.76 -38.30
N GLY A 188 15.06 -21.93 -37.77
CA GLY A 188 13.68 -22.28 -37.53
C GLY A 188 13.39 -22.95 -36.20
N SER A 189 14.41 -23.25 -35.38
CA SER A 189 14.24 -23.73 -34.00
C SER A 189 13.64 -22.64 -33.11
N ARG A 190 13.03 -23.05 -31.98
CA ARG A 190 12.54 -22.13 -30.95
C ARG A 190 13.30 -22.37 -29.70
N VAL A 191 13.71 -21.29 -29.04
CA VAL A 191 14.42 -21.31 -27.78
C VAL A 191 13.61 -20.57 -26.73
N ALA A 192 13.18 -21.28 -25.70
CA ALA A 192 12.46 -20.73 -24.56
C ALA A 192 13.39 -20.63 -23.35
N TYR A 193 13.34 -19.53 -22.61
CA TYR A 193 14.04 -19.34 -21.35
C TYR A 193 13.12 -19.76 -20.20
N LEU A 194 13.49 -20.84 -19.48
CA LEU A 194 12.65 -21.46 -18.46
C LEU A 194 13.04 -21.10 -17.03
N ASP A 195 14.35 -21.15 -16.70
CA ASP A 195 14.83 -21.00 -15.31
C ASP A 195 16.27 -20.47 -15.29
N PHE A 196 16.74 -20.07 -14.10
CA PHE A 196 18.06 -19.52 -13.91
C PHE A 196 18.68 -20.03 -12.61
N ALA A 197 19.88 -20.54 -12.67
CA ALA A 197 20.72 -20.91 -11.54
C ALA A 197 21.82 -19.86 -11.34
N PRO A 198 21.78 -19.03 -10.29
CA PRO A 198 22.86 -18.08 -9.99
C PRO A 198 24.18 -18.77 -9.68
N HIS A 199 24.18 -19.92 -9.07
CA HIS A 199 25.35 -20.77 -8.82
C HIS A 199 25.06 -22.20 -9.26
N PHE A 200 25.30 -22.50 -10.51
CA PHE A 200 25.07 -23.80 -11.09
C PHE A 200 26.14 -24.80 -10.61
N GLU A 201 25.68 -25.91 -10.07
CA GLU A 201 26.49 -27.09 -9.74
C GLU A 201 25.76 -28.37 -10.14
N LEU A 202 26.52 -29.47 -10.24
CA LEU A 202 25.94 -30.79 -10.34
C LEU A 202 25.92 -31.47 -8.97
N THR A 203 24.77 -32.03 -8.59
CA THR A 203 24.72 -32.92 -7.42
C THR A 203 25.62 -34.14 -7.60
N PRO A 204 25.97 -34.91 -6.54
CA PRO A 204 26.71 -36.15 -6.66
C PRO A 204 26.06 -37.16 -7.63
N GLN A 205 24.74 -37.10 -7.80
CA GLN A 205 23.96 -37.89 -8.75
C GLN A 205 24.00 -37.30 -10.16
N GLY A 206 24.63 -36.14 -10.29
CA GLY A 206 24.80 -35.42 -11.54
C GLY A 206 23.55 -34.70 -12.04
N GLN A 207 22.63 -34.33 -11.19
CA GLN A 207 21.50 -33.49 -11.53
C GLN A 207 21.88 -32.01 -11.38
N PRO A 208 21.38 -31.11 -12.23
CA PRO A 208 21.53 -29.69 -12.06
C PRO A 208 20.99 -29.22 -10.71
N ASN A 209 21.71 -28.35 -10.03
CA ASN A 209 21.36 -27.78 -8.75
C ASN A 209 21.84 -26.32 -8.69
N ASN A 210 21.13 -25.51 -7.90
CA ASN A 210 21.56 -24.17 -7.53
C ASN A 210 22.14 -24.21 -6.10
N ALA A 211 23.44 -24.10 -5.98
CA ALA A 211 24.14 -24.28 -4.70
C ALA A 211 24.12 -23.05 -3.80
N SER A 212 23.94 -21.86 -4.37
CA SER A 212 24.07 -20.57 -3.65
C SER A 212 23.24 -19.48 -4.31
N PRO A 213 22.75 -18.47 -3.57
CA PRO A 213 22.16 -17.28 -4.14
C PRO A 213 23.19 -16.34 -4.81
N MET A 214 24.49 -16.61 -4.63
CA MET A 214 25.57 -15.83 -5.20
C MET A 214 25.72 -16.12 -6.70
N TYR A 215 25.98 -15.08 -7.50
CA TYR A 215 26.12 -15.20 -8.95
C TYR A 215 27.56 -15.58 -9.33
N GLU A 216 28.06 -16.72 -8.83
CA GLU A 216 29.43 -17.18 -9.07
C GLU A 216 29.57 -17.96 -10.39
N ASN A 217 28.67 -18.92 -10.62
CA ASN A 217 28.64 -19.73 -11.85
C ASN A 217 27.24 -19.67 -12.47
N PRO A 218 26.78 -18.51 -12.95
CA PRO A 218 25.42 -18.35 -13.42
C PRO A 218 25.16 -19.14 -14.70
N ALA A 219 24.01 -19.82 -14.75
CA ALA A 219 23.54 -20.59 -15.88
C ALA A 219 22.06 -20.39 -16.14
N ALA A 220 21.65 -20.34 -17.40
CA ALA A 220 20.26 -20.24 -17.80
C ALA A 220 19.77 -21.59 -18.34
N HIS A 221 18.62 -22.06 -17.85
CA HIS A 221 17.94 -23.25 -18.35
C HIS A 221 17.07 -22.87 -19.55
N LEU A 222 17.34 -23.52 -20.67
CA LEU A 222 16.65 -23.28 -21.93
C LEU A 222 15.98 -24.56 -22.42
N GLN A 223 14.82 -24.41 -23.05
CA GLN A 223 14.21 -25.48 -23.82
C GLN A 223 14.33 -25.12 -25.32
N VAL A 224 14.99 -25.97 -26.06
CA VAL A 224 15.13 -25.84 -27.52
C VAL A 224 14.13 -26.80 -28.18
N THR A 225 13.26 -26.24 -29.03
CA THR A 225 12.36 -27.01 -29.88
C THR A 225 12.88 -26.94 -31.31
N SER A 226 13.30 -28.08 -31.87
CA SER A 226 13.77 -28.17 -33.25
C SER A 226 12.65 -27.92 -34.26
N PRO A 227 12.95 -27.66 -35.54
CA PRO A 227 11.92 -27.54 -36.58
C PRO A 227 11.09 -28.82 -36.78
N SER A 228 11.64 -29.99 -36.36
CA SER A 228 10.94 -31.27 -36.36
C SER A 228 9.96 -31.44 -35.17
N GLY A 229 9.97 -30.50 -34.21
CA GLY A 229 9.14 -30.55 -33.00
C GLY A 229 9.77 -31.28 -31.82
N GLU A 230 10.99 -31.79 -31.93
CA GLU A 230 11.73 -32.39 -30.83
C GLU A 230 12.14 -31.33 -29.80
N ARG A 231 11.93 -31.62 -28.51
CA ARG A 231 12.27 -30.75 -27.38
C ARG A 231 13.47 -31.27 -26.65
N THR A 232 14.44 -30.41 -26.42
CA THR A 232 15.67 -30.72 -25.68
C THR A 232 15.94 -29.62 -24.66
N ASP A 233 16.19 -30.00 -23.41
CA ASP A 233 16.60 -29.09 -22.36
C ASP A 233 18.13 -28.90 -22.40
N VAL A 234 18.56 -27.64 -22.40
CA VAL A 234 19.97 -27.26 -22.48
C VAL A 234 20.28 -26.15 -21.47
N TRP A 235 21.54 -26.03 -21.09
CA TRP A 235 22.02 -24.96 -20.23
C TRP A 235 22.92 -24.01 -21.00
N ALA A 236 22.69 -22.70 -20.84
CA ALA A 236 23.59 -21.67 -21.30
C ALA A 236 24.46 -21.19 -20.16
N PHE A 237 25.77 -21.26 -20.34
CA PHE A 237 26.77 -20.90 -19.33
C PHE A 237 27.51 -19.62 -19.75
N THR A 238 28.07 -18.89 -18.78
CA THR A 238 29.00 -17.78 -19.07
C THR A 238 30.25 -18.26 -19.76
N ASP A 239 30.86 -17.42 -20.61
CA ASP A 239 32.10 -17.76 -21.34
C ASP A 239 33.21 -18.38 -20.46
N PRO A 240 33.54 -17.82 -19.27
CA PRO A 240 34.56 -18.43 -18.41
C PRO A 240 34.22 -19.84 -17.92
N TYR A 241 32.95 -20.05 -17.54
CA TYR A 241 32.51 -21.34 -17.02
C TYR A 241 32.32 -22.37 -18.15
N LEU A 242 31.88 -21.94 -19.33
CA LEU A 242 31.80 -22.81 -20.52
C LEU A 242 33.17 -23.38 -20.88
N LYS A 243 34.23 -22.56 -20.89
CA LYS A 243 35.61 -23.02 -21.12
C LYS A 243 36.10 -24.07 -20.09
N GLN A 244 35.68 -23.90 -18.82
CA GLN A 244 35.99 -24.90 -17.78
C GLN A 244 35.27 -26.22 -18.05
N ILE A 245 33.99 -26.17 -18.45
CA ILE A 245 33.22 -27.36 -18.82
C ILE A 245 33.84 -28.04 -20.04
N GLU A 246 34.20 -27.31 -21.07
CA GLU A 246 34.86 -27.88 -22.28
C GLU A 246 36.22 -28.53 -21.97
N GLY A 247 36.97 -27.96 -21.02
CA GLY A 247 38.24 -28.52 -20.53
C GLY A 247 38.09 -29.76 -19.66
N ALA A 248 36.87 -30.12 -19.24
CA ALA A 248 36.58 -31.28 -18.37
C ALA A 248 35.73 -32.32 -19.14
N PRO A 249 36.31 -33.41 -19.68
CA PRO A 249 35.59 -34.34 -20.55
C PRO A 249 34.31 -34.94 -19.95
N PHE A 250 34.28 -35.18 -18.66
CA PHE A 250 33.09 -35.66 -17.97
C PHE A 250 31.95 -34.63 -17.96
N LEU A 251 32.26 -33.37 -17.67
CA LEU A 251 31.28 -32.28 -17.63
C LEU A 251 30.80 -31.95 -19.03
N SER A 252 31.74 -31.89 -19.99
CA SER A 252 31.42 -31.60 -21.38
C SER A 252 30.43 -32.59 -21.97
N LYS A 253 30.69 -33.90 -21.78
CA LYS A 253 29.79 -34.98 -22.24
C LYS A 253 28.39 -34.91 -21.61
N LYS A 254 28.32 -34.40 -20.38
CA LYS A 254 27.06 -34.38 -19.63
C LYS A 254 26.23 -33.12 -19.85
N LEU A 255 26.87 -31.98 -19.97
CA LEU A 255 26.21 -30.66 -19.98
C LEU A 255 26.11 -30.03 -21.36
N LEU A 256 26.94 -30.45 -22.30
CA LEU A 256 26.96 -29.90 -23.64
C LEU A 256 26.46 -30.90 -24.68
N PRO A 257 25.71 -30.50 -25.69
CA PRO A 257 25.31 -31.39 -26.78
C PRO A 257 26.58 -31.84 -27.55
N GLU A 258 26.60 -33.11 -27.95
CA GLU A 258 27.73 -33.67 -28.73
C GLU A 258 27.87 -32.97 -30.10
N LYS A 259 26.77 -32.60 -30.73
CA LYS A 259 26.69 -31.87 -31.98
C LYS A 259 25.66 -30.75 -31.87
N GLY A 260 25.87 -29.66 -32.58
CA GLY A 260 24.91 -28.55 -32.64
C GLY A 260 25.42 -27.27 -32.02
N PRO A 261 24.52 -26.26 -31.88
CA PRO A 261 24.90 -24.95 -31.42
C PRO A 261 25.34 -24.95 -29.95
N ARG A 262 26.26 -24.04 -29.61
CA ARG A 262 26.65 -23.73 -28.20
C ARG A 262 25.83 -22.53 -27.72
N PHE A 263 25.27 -22.63 -26.53
CA PHE A 263 24.49 -21.59 -25.88
C PHE A 263 25.35 -20.89 -24.84
N VAL A 264 25.57 -19.59 -25.03
CA VAL A 264 26.41 -18.78 -24.15
C VAL A 264 25.56 -17.71 -23.47
N LEU A 265 25.64 -17.65 -22.15
CA LEU A 265 25.04 -16.59 -21.35
C LEU A 265 25.97 -15.35 -21.38
N ALA A 266 25.69 -14.43 -22.29
CA ALA A 266 26.50 -13.21 -22.46
C ALA A 266 26.23 -12.15 -21.37
N GLY A 267 25.04 -12.15 -20.79
CA GLY A 267 24.65 -11.25 -19.72
C GLY A 267 23.25 -11.58 -19.18
N PHE A 268 22.88 -10.93 -18.08
CA PHE A 268 21.56 -11.09 -17.49
C PHE A 268 21.20 -9.92 -16.58
N GLU A 269 19.89 -9.67 -16.43
CA GLU A 269 19.34 -8.71 -15.48
C GLU A 269 18.96 -9.44 -14.20
N LYS A 270 19.62 -9.11 -13.08
CA LYS A 270 19.36 -9.74 -11.79
C LYS A 270 17.95 -9.42 -11.31
N ALA A 271 17.26 -10.44 -10.82
CA ALA A 271 15.95 -10.30 -10.12
C ALA A 271 15.85 -11.36 -9.02
N SER A 272 14.96 -11.13 -8.05
CA SER A 272 14.59 -12.17 -7.10
C SER A 272 13.76 -13.26 -7.81
N GLN A 273 13.72 -14.45 -7.24
CA GLN A 273 12.88 -15.54 -7.78
C GLN A 273 11.39 -15.26 -7.65
N ALA A 274 10.98 -14.67 -6.54
CA ALA A 274 9.58 -14.39 -6.24
C ALA A 274 9.43 -13.16 -5.38
N HIS A 275 8.34 -12.43 -5.60
CA HIS A 275 7.89 -11.37 -4.72
C HIS A 275 6.72 -11.85 -3.87
N MET A 276 6.57 -11.28 -2.68
CA MET A 276 5.41 -11.49 -1.83
C MET A 276 4.56 -10.23 -1.82
N LEU A 277 3.32 -10.37 -2.24
CA LEU A 277 2.30 -9.34 -2.10
C LEU A 277 1.54 -9.56 -0.79
N SER A 278 1.36 -8.51 0.01
CA SER A 278 0.39 -8.48 1.09
C SER A 278 -0.91 -7.93 0.53
N ILE A 279 -1.97 -8.72 0.61
CA ILE A 279 -3.29 -8.36 0.10
C ILE A 279 -4.22 -8.23 1.30
N GLN A 280 -4.79 -7.04 1.46
CA GLN A 280 -5.58 -6.66 2.62
C GLN A 280 -6.98 -6.24 2.17
N TYR A 281 -8.00 -6.68 2.90
CA TYR A 281 -9.37 -6.24 2.80
C TYR A 281 -9.81 -5.68 4.14
N ASP A 282 -10.21 -4.41 4.20
CA ASP A 282 -10.66 -3.77 5.42
C ASP A 282 -11.83 -2.82 5.16
N PRO A 283 -13.08 -3.30 5.33
CA PRO A 283 -14.28 -2.51 5.11
C PRO A 283 -14.53 -1.48 6.23
N GLY A 284 -13.85 -1.59 7.37
CA GLY A 284 -13.97 -0.63 8.49
C GLY A 284 -13.17 0.65 8.30
N THR A 285 -12.16 0.64 7.44
CA THR A 285 -11.25 1.77 7.20
C THR A 285 -12.02 3.06 6.83
N PHE A 286 -13.00 2.98 5.95
CA PHE A 286 -13.82 4.14 5.56
C PHE A 286 -14.54 4.78 6.77
N TRP A 287 -15.20 3.97 7.57
CA TRP A 287 -15.94 4.42 8.76
C TRP A 287 -15.01 5.01 9.82
N PHE A 288 -13.84 4.42 10.00
CA PHE A 288 -12.84 4.92 10.92
C PHE A 288 -12.35 6.33 10.52
N TYR A 289 -12.01 6.55 9.26
CA TYR A 289 -11.59 7.87 8.77
C TYR A 289 -12.73 8.88 8.79
N LEU A 290 -13.95 8.47 8.43
CA LEU A 290 -15.13 9.33 8.50
C LEU A 290 -15.35 9.81 9.93
N GLY A 291 -15.42 8.90 10.89
CA GLY A 291 -15.63 9.25 12.31
C GLY A 291 -14.48 10.09 12.88
N SER A 292 -13.24 9.87 12.44
CA SER A 292 -12.09 10.70 12.84
C SER A 292 -12.21 12.13 12.29
N ALA A 293 -12.65 12.30 11.05
CA ALA A 293 -12.89 13.61 10.45
C ALA A 293 -14.05 14.33 11.15
N GLU A 294 -15.15 13.63 11.42
CA GLU A 294 -16.28 14.13 12.21
C GLU A 294 -15.83 14.59 13.60
N LEU A 295 -15.04 13.79 14.29
CA LEU A 295 -14.51 14.11 15.62
C LEU A 295 -13.69 15.39 15.60
N CYS A 296 -12.75 15.53 14.67
CA CYS A 296 -11.95 16.73 14.50
C CYS A 296 -12.82 17.94 14.24
N LEU A 297 -13.78 17.86 13.31
CA LEU A 297 -14.70 18.94 12.97
C LEU A 297 -15.53 19.37 14.20
N PHE A 298 -16.14 18.42 14.89
CA PHE A 298 -17.01 18.73 16.03
C PHE A 298 -16.22 19.26 17.24
N LEU A 299 -14.99 18.81 17.45
CA LEU A 299 -14.11 19.40 18.46
C LEU A 299 -13.81 20.86 18.14
N VAL A 300 -13.47 21.19 16.89
CA VAL A 300 -13.28 22.58 16.47
C VAL A 300 -14.54 23.40 16.74
N LEU A 301 -15.70 22.91 16.31
CA LEU A 301 -16.97 23.60 16.55
C LEU A 301 -17.24 23.82 18.04
N VAL A 302 -17.05 22.80 18.88
CA VAL A 302 -17.26 22.89 20.33
C VAL A 302 -16.27 23.85 20.98
N PHE A 303 -15.01 23.86 20.53
CA PHE A 303 -13.97 24.71 21.16
C PHE A 303 -14.02 26.16 20.72
N PHE A 304 -14.33 26.44 19.47
CA PHE A 304 -14.27 27.81 18.93
C PHE A 304 -15.61 28.56 19.01
N PHE A 305 -16.74 27.86 19.03
CA PHE A 305 -18.05 28.52 19.10
C PHE A 305 -18.60 28.46 20.53
N ALA A 306 -18.61 29.63 21.21
CA ALA A 306 -19.15 29.74 22.54
C ALA A 306 -20.69 29.88 22.50
N HIS A 307 -21.39 29.19 23.39
CA HIS A 307 -22.80 29.45 23.66
C HIS A 307 -22.90 30.60 24.64
N LYS A 308 -23.59 31.69 24.21
CA LYS A 308 -23.81 32.90 25.00
C LYS A 308 -25.30 33.12 25.19
N ARG A 309 -25.69 33.49 26.38
CA ARG A 309 -27.04 33.89 26.72
C ARG A 309 -27.01 35.28 27.33
N LEU A 310 -27.98 36.12 26.95
CA LEU A 310 -28.16 37.45 27.53
C LEU A 310 -29.60 37.56 28.00
N TRP A 311 -29.78 37.95 29.25
CA TRP A 311 -31.09 38.23 29.83
C TRP A 311 -31.21 39.74 30.01
N ILE A 312 -32.36 40.30 29.56
CA ILE A 312 -32.72 41.70 29.74
C ILE A 312 -34.05 41.65 30.47
N VAL A 313 -34.10 42.21 31.69
CA VAL A 313 -35.29 42.29 32.51
C VAL A 313 -35.57 43.75 32.77
N CYS A 314 -36.78 44.18 32.45
CA CYS A 314 -37.26 45.53 32.73
C CYS A 314 -38.34 45.46 33.85
N GLU A 315 -38.04 46.11 34.99
CA GLU A 315 -38.95 46.12 36.16
C GLU A 315 -38.89 47.50 36.82
N ASP A 316 -40.02 48.06 37.16
CA ASP A 316 -40.16 49.36 37.83
C ASP A 316 -39.34 50.50 37.20
N GLY A 317 -39.33 50.57 35.86
CA GLY A 317 -38.55 51.58 35.13
C GLY A 317 -37.03 51.37 35.16
N LYS A 318 -36.59 50.22 35.58
CA LYS A 318 -35.15 49.83 35.64
C LYS A 318 -34.88 48.69 34.67
N VAL A 319 -33.72 48.72 34.03
CA VAL A 319 -33.25 47.63 33.15
C VAL A 319 -32.15 46.86 33.88
N PHE A 320 -32.31 45.55 33.96
CA PHE A 320 -31.32 44.63 34.47
C PHE A 320 -30.76 43.78 33.33
N LEU A 321 -29.42 43.75 33.23
CA LEU A 321 -28.71 42.94 32.27
C LEU A 321 -27.95 41.81 32.98
N GLY A 322 -28.17 40.60 32.52
CA GLY A 322 -27.43 39.43 32.97
C GLY A 322 -27.00 38.57 31.79
N GLY A 323 -25.90 37.86 31.94
CA GLY A 323 -25.45 36.99 30.88
C GLY A 323 -24.65 35.79 31.40
N ASP A 324 -24.64 34.73 30.62
CA ASP A 324 -23.81 33.53 30.85
C ASP A 324 -23.18 33.07 29.53
N ALA A 325 -21.93 32.69 29.62
CA ALA A 325 -21.19 32.13 28.50
C ALA A 325 -20.44 30.91 28.97
N ASN A 326 -20.55 29.81 28.23
CA ASN A 326 -19.80 28.58 28.56
C ASN A 326 -18.29 28.73 28.35
N ARG A 327 -17.85 29.69 27.51
CA ARG A 327 -16.45 30.01 27.22
C ARG A 327 -16.28 31.48 26.84
N ASN A 328 -15.04 31.97 26.82
CA ASN A 328 -14.71 33.36 26.47
C ASN A 328 -15.47 34.34 27.33
N ARG A 329 -15.50 34.17 28.64
CA ARG A 329 -16.25 34.97 29.61
C ARG A 329 -15.81 36.41 29.60
N ILE A 330 -14.52 36.71 29.57
CA ILE A 330 -13.98 38.06 29.59
C ILE A 330 -14.47 38.90 28.37
N PRO A 331 -14.28 38.44 27.10
CA PRO A 331 -14.85 39.17 25.96
C PRO A 331 -16.36 39.28 25.98
N PHE A 332 -17.06 38.33 26.60
CA PHE A 332 -18.51 38.39 26.75
C PHE A 332 -18.94 39.41 27.81
N GLU A 333 -18.23 39.54 28.91
CA GLU A 333 -18.46 40.60 29.90
C GLU A 333 -18.25 42.01 29.30
N ASP A 334 -17.24 42.18 28.44
CA ASP A 334 -17.03 43.44 27.69
C ASP A 334 -18.17 43.71 26.70
N GLU A 335 -18.70 42.65 26.05
CA GLU A 335 -19.86 42.76 25.14
C GLU A 335 -21.09 43.23 25.90
N ILE A 336 -21.37 42.70 27.11
CA ILE A 336 -22.47 43.11 27.99
C ILE A 336 -22.27 44.55 28.44
N ARG A 337 -21.05 44.94 28.83
CA ARG A 337 -20.73 46.32 29.24
C ARG A 337 -21.00 47.32 28.10
N ARG A 338 -20.59 46.99 26.85
CA ARG A 338 -20.89 47.83 25.67
C ARG A 338 -22.39 47.99 25.42
N ILE A 339 -23.17 46.93 25.60
CA ILE A 339 -24.62 46.96 25.48
C ILE A 339 -25.21 47.88 26.57
N ALA A 340 -24.71 47.77 27.81
CA ALA A 340 -25.14 48.59 28.92
C ALA A 340 -24.90 50.10 28.65
N LEU A 341 -23.71 50.47 28.17
CA LEU A 341 -23.37 51.85 27.81
C LEU A 341 -24.26 52.39 26.69
N LYS A 342 -24.54 51.59 25.65
CA LYS A 342 -25.47 51.98 24.58
C LYS A 342 -26.90 52.23 25.10
N ILE A 343 -27.38 51.41 26.04
CA ILE A 343 -28.71 51.61 26.65
C ILE A 343 -28.72 52.91 27.46
N LYS A 344 -27.60 53.30 28.11
CA LYS A 344 -27.46 54.57 28.79
C LYS A 344 -27.32 55.77 27.89
N GLY A 345 -27.13 55.57 26.59
CA GLY A 345 -26.85 56.66 25.65
C GLY A 345 -25.40 57.17 25.68
N GLU A 346 -24.49 56.40 26.30
CA GLU A 346 -23.07 56.68 26.42
C GLU A 346 -22.30 56.02 25.24
N ASP A 347 -21.25 56.70 24.72
CA ASP A 347 -20.48 56.17 23.61
C ASP A 347 -19.46 55.12 24.14
N PRO A 348 -19.57 53.83 23.72
CA PRO A 348 -18.67 52.76 24.18
C PRO A 348 -17.20 52.99 23.82
N ALA A 349 -16.90 53.87 22.87
CA ALA A 349 -15.52 54.15 22.44
C ALA A 349 -14.75 55.06 23.41
N LYS A 350 -15.43 55.77 24.32
CA LYS A 350 -14.80 56.65 25.31
C LYS A 350 -14.35 55.95 26.57
N ASP A 351 -14.85 54.75 26.85
CA ASP A 351 -14.46 53.94 28.06
C ASP A 351 -13.31 52.96 27.78
N ALA A 352 -12.81 52.86 26.55
CA ALA A 352 -11.74 51.97 26.13
C ALA A 352 -10.35 52.64 26.06
N ALA A 353 -10.25 53.92 26.43
CA ALA A 353 -9.03 54.69 26.60
C ALA A 353 -8.74 54.81 28.10
#